data_2159064f01db33a4aa31261b2af49f30
#
_entry.id   2159064f01db33a4aa31261b2af49f30
#
_cell.length_a   1.000
_cell.length_b   1.000
_cell.length_c   1.000
_cell.angle_alpha   90.00
_cell.angle_beta   90.00
_cell.angle_gamma   90.00
#
_symmetry.space_group_name_H-M   'P 1'
#
loop_
_entity.id
_entity.type
_entity.pdbx_description
1 polymer ?
#
loop_
_entity_poly.entity_id
_entity_poly.type
_entity_poly.pdbx_seq_one_letter_code
_entity_poly.pdbx_strand_id
1 'polypeptide(L)'
;MQDSLDDITNFKAVLAKHGLPGALEFLNRRAPHRFTAVYKLDGAAMLNVGIYDRLGEVLSPMPPTPNEHSLCNFVTAQQAFVSENVLDDPRLVDHFQRGLTNAYVGVPLSRGPRHLYGTLCQMDPQAQKLSDSEYRFLEMVAPLLLDYLD
;
A
#
# COMPACT_ATOMS: atom_id res chain seq x y z
N MET A 1 18.24 3.57 14.56
CA MET A 1 17.36 3.50 15.75
C MET A 1 16.72 4.82 16.04
N GLN A 2 17.52 5.86 16.32
CA GLN A 2 17.02 7.21 16.54
C GLN A 2 16.21 7.73 15.35
N ASP A 3 16.71 7.49 14.14
CA ASP A 3 16.06 7.93 12.91
C ASP A 3 14.67 7.31 12.74
N SER A 4 14.50 6.02 13.10
CA SER A 4 13.20 5.37 13.01
C SER A 4 12.18 5.96 13.95
N LEU A 5 12.59 6.33 15.17
CA LEU A 5 11.70 6.97 16.14
C LEU A 5 11.29 8.36 15.66
N ASP A 6 12.24 9.12 15.11
CA ASP A 6 11.95 10.45 14.56
C ASP A 6 11.01 10.35 13.38
N ASP A 7 11.19 9.34 12.51
CA ASP A 7 10.34 9.11 11.35
C ASP A 7 8.92 8.77 11.76
N ILE A 8 8.74 7.91 12.77
CA ILE A 8 7.42 7.57 13.30
C ILE A 8 6.76 8.81 13.91
N THR A 9 7.49 9.60 14.67
CA THR A 9 6.97 10.84 15.26
C THR A 9 6.51 11.80 14.17
N ASN A 10 7.31 11.97 13.12
CA ASN A 10 6.97 12.83 11.99
C ASN A 10 5.75 12.31 11.24
N PHE A 11 5.67 10.99 11.04
CA PHE A 11 4.52 10.39 10.39
C PHE A 11 3.23 10.65 11.18
N LYS A 12 3.27 10.44 12.50
CA LYS A 12 2.11 10.71 13.36
C LYS A 12 1.66 12.16 13.29
N ALA A 13 2.61 13.09 13.25
CA ALA A 13 2.30 14.51 13.15
C ALA A 13 1.62 14.85 11.82
N VAL A 14 2.11 14.29 10.72
CA VAL A 14 1.53 14.49 9.40
C VAL A 14 0.12 13.91 9.35
N LEU A 15 -0.04 12.70 9.88
CA LEU A 15 -1.34 12.01 9.90
C LEU A 15 -2.36 12.81 10.71
N ALA A 16 -1.97 13.32 11.89
CA ALA A 16 -2.86 14.11 12.74
C ALA A 16 -3.26 15.43 12.10
N LYS A 17 -2.33 16.06 11.37
CA LYS A 17 -2.56 17.39 10.80
C LYS A 17 -3.24 17.33 9.43
N HIS A 18 -2.87 16.38 8.58
CA HIS A 18 -3.28 16.33 7.19
C HIS A 18 -4.11 15.09 6.83
N GLY A 19 -4.29 14.16 7.77
CA GLY A 19 -5.09 12.96 7.54
C GLY A 19 -4.44 11.99 6.57
N LEU A 20 -5.27 11.10 6.01
CA LEU A 20 -4.80 10.05 5.10
C LEU A 20 -4.06 10.61 3.87
N PRO A 21 -4.55 11.66 3.18
CA PRO A 21 -3.82 12.16 2.01
C PRO A 21 -2.38 12.58 2.32
N GLY A 22 -2.17 13.27 3.43
CA GLY A 22 -0.83 13.66 3.85
C GLY A 22 0.04 12.49 4.21
N ALA A 23 -0.54 11.49 4.87
CA ALA A 23 0.18 10.27 5.24
C ALA A 23 0.64 9.50 3.99
N LEU A 24 -0.22 9.40 2.97
CA LEU A 24 0.13 8.70 1.73
C LEU A 24 1.25 9.42 0.99
N GLU A 25 1.20 10.74 0.96
CA GLU A 25 2.29 11.54 0.36
C GLU A 25 3.60 11.33 1.11
N PHE A 26 3.56 11.34 2.44
CA PHE A 26 4.73 11.11 3.28
C PHE A 26 5.39 9.77 2.95
N LEU A 27 4.59 8.71 2.85
CA LEU A 27 5.08 7.37 2.53
C LEU A 27 5.60 7.28 1.10
N ASN A 28 4.94 7.95 0.17
CA ASN A 28 5.36 7.92 -1.23
C ASN A 28 6.74 8.54 -1.42
N ARG A 29 7.04 9.61 -0.68
CA ARG A 29 8.35 10.28 -0.78
C ARG A 29 9.50 9.41 -0.28
N ARG A 30 9.19 8.36 0.47
CA ARG A 30 10.19 7.42 1.01
C ARG A 30 10.38 6.20 0.12
N ALA A 31 9.62 6.09 -0.97
CA ALA A 31 9.64 4.91 -1.84
C ALA A 31 9.96 5.35 -3.27
N PRO A 32 10.50 4.45 -4.13
CA PRO A 32 10.69 4.77 -5.54
C PRO A 32 9.41 4.66 -6.36
N HIS A 33 8.36 4.04 -5.79
CA HIS A 33 7.11 3.76 -6.49
C HIS A 33 6.32 5.01 -6.81
N ARG A 34 5.61 4.98 -7.94
CA ARG A 34 4.77 6.08 -8.36
C ARG A 34 3.57 6.30 -7.45
N PHE A 35 2.92 5.20 -7.01
CA PHE A 35 1.67 5.26 -6.26
C PHE A 35 1.81 4.74 -4.84
N THR A 36 1.16 5.42 -3.90
CA THR A 36 0.93 4.91 -2.55
C THR A 36 -0.58 4.95 -2.30
N ALA A 37 -1.15 3.84 -1.86
CA ALA A 37 -2.60 3.75 -1.76
C ALA A 37 -3.05 2.91 -0.57
N VAL A 38 -4.30 3.15 -0.15
CA VAL A 38 -5.01 2.30 0.81
C VAL A 38 -6.24 1.74 0.12
N TYR A 39 -6.41 0.43 0.20
CA TYR A 39 -7.58 -0.27 -0.30
C TYR A 39 -8.28 -0.98 0.84
N LYS A 40 -9.61 -0.94 0.82
CA LYS A 40 -10.47 -1.64 1.76
C LYS A 40 -11.05 -2.88 1.10
N LEU A 41 -10.95 -4.02 1.79
CA LEU A 41 -11.58 -5.25 1.32
C LEU A 41 -13.07 -5.20 1.65
N ASP A 42 -13.92 -5.27 0.63
CA ASP A 42 -15.38 -5.24 0.79
C ASP A 42 -15.98 -6.37 -0.03
N GLY A 43 -16.22 -7.50 0.63
CA GLY A 43 -16.72 -8.69 -0.05
C GLY A 43 -15.74 -9.16 -1.12
N ALA A 44 -16.18 -9.18 -2.37
CA ALA A 44 -15.38 -9.63 -3.50
C ALA A 44 -14.64 -8.49 -4.21
N ALA A 45 -14.65 -7.28 -3.65
CA ALA A 45 -14.04 -6.10 -4.27
C ALA A 45 -13.04 -5.42 -3.35
N MET A 46 -12.06 -4.76 -3.97
CA MET A 46 -11.15 -3.85 -3.29
C MET A 46 -11.59 -2.42 -3.59
N LEU A 47 -11.89 -1.66 -2.55
CA LEU A 47 -12.32 -0.27 -2.67
C LEU A 47 -11.13 0.64 -2.41
N ASN A 48 -10.87 1.58 -3.32
CA ASN A 48 -9.82 2.58 -3.09
C ASN A 48 -10.30 3.60 -2.06
N VAL A 49 -9.63 3.66 -0.93
CA VAL A 49 -9.92 4.61 0.14
C VAL A 49 -9.11 5.89 -0.05
N GLY A 50 -7.92 5.78 -0.60
CA GLY A 50 -7.07 6.91 -0.91
C GLY A 50 -5.92 6.48 -1.78
N ILE A 51 -5.43 7.41 -2.62
CA ILE A 51 -4.28 7.17 -3.47
C ILE A 51 -3.50 8.47 -3.65
N TYR A 52 -2.18 8.36 -3.56
CA TYR A 52 -1.27 9.44 -3.92
C TYR A 52 -0.50 9.03 -5.17
N ASP A 53 -0.60 9.84 -6.21
CA ASP A 53 0.13 9.66 -7.47
C ASP A 53 1.21 10.73 -7.56
N ARG A 54 2.47 10.31 -7.58
CA ARG A 54 3.61 11.21 -7.67
C ARG A 54 3.54 12.15 -8.88
N LEU A 55 2.93 11.67 -9.97
CA LEU A 55 2.77 12.45 -11.18
C LEU A 55 1.51 13.33 -11.19
N GLY A 56 0.65 13.16 -10.20
CA GLY A 56 -0.56 13.97 -10.09
C GLY A 56 -1.62 13.69 -11.14
N GLU A 57 -1.57 12.54 -11.83
CA GLU A 57 -2.49 12.23 -12.92
C GLU A 57 -3.70 11.42 -12.46
N VAL A 58 -3.53 10.59 -11.42
CA VAL A 58 -4.59 9.76 -10.88
C VAL A 58 -5.07 10.35 -9.57
N LEU A 59 -6.39 10.57 -9.46
CA LEU A 59 -7.01 11.14 -8.28
C LEU A 59 -7.95 10.13 -7.64
N SER A 60 -8.02 10.18 -6.31
CA SER A 60 -8.97 9.39 -5.53
C SER A 60 -10.37 10.03 -5.62
N PRO A 61 -11.47 9.24 -5.57
CA PRO A 61 -11.48 7.79 -5.48
C PRO A 61 -11.36 7.11 -6.85
N MET A 62 -10.75 5.93 -6.85
CA MET A 62 -10.69 5.07 -8.02
C MET A 62 -11.91 4.15 -8.02
N PRO A 63 -12.34 3.65 -9.21
CA PRO A 63 -13.42 2.67 -9.26
C PRO A 63 -13.07 1.39 -8.49
N PRO A 64 -14.07 0.69 -7.92
CA PRO A 64 -13.82 -0.59 -7.27
C PRO A 64 -13.19 -1.60 -8.22
N THR A 65 -12.28 -2.42 -7.70
CA THR A 65 -11.59 -3.46 -8.47
C THR A 65 -12.03 -4.83 -7.94
N PRO A 66 -12.44 -5.77 -8.81
CA PRO A 66 -12.66 -7.13 -8.34
C PRO A 66 -11.42 -7.65 -7.62
N ASN A 67 -11.62 -8.31 -6.47
CA ASN A 67 -10.51 -8.75 -5.63
C ASN A 67 -9.52 -9.62 -6.42
N GLU A 68 -10.02 -10.51 -7.27
CA GLU A 68 -9.19 -11.41 -8.08
C GLU A 68 -8.35 -10.67 -9.13
N HIS A 69 -8.71 -9.43 -9.49
CA HIS A 69 -7.95 -8.60 -10.43
C HIS A 69 -6.93 -7.70 -9.72
N SER A 70 -6.88 -7.74 -8.40
CA SER A 70 -6.00 -6.89 -7.60
C SER A 70 -4.84 -7.70 -7.04
N LEU A 71 -3.64 -7.11 -7.04
CA LEU A 71 -2.49 -7.70 -6.34
C LEU A 71 -2.72 -7.73 -4.84
N CYS A 72 -3.59 -6.86 -4.32
CA CYS A 72 -3.98 -6.89 -2.90
C CYS A 72 -4.63 -8.22 -2.50
N ASN A 73 -5.11 -9.00 -3.46
CA ASN A 73 -5.69 -10.32 -3.21
C ASN A 73 -4.70 -11.29 -2.54
N PHE A 74 -3.40 -11.05 -2.71
CA PHE A 74 -2.37 -11.90 -2.11
C PHE A 74 -2.01 -11.48 -0.69
N VAL A 75 -2.48 -10.32 -0.22
CA VAL A 75 -2.23 -9.86 1.14
C VAL A 75 -3.29 -10.47 2.05
N THR A 76 -2.82 -11.05 3.16
CA THR A 76 -3.72 -11.60 4.19
C THR A 76 -3.51 -10.83 5.50
N ALA A 77 -4.37 -11.08 6.49
CA ALA A 77 -4.25 -10.42 7.79
C ALA A 77 -2.88 -10.65 8.46
N GLN A 78 -2.17 -11.68 8.05
CA GLN A 78 -0.91 -12.10 8.67
C GLN A 78 0.28 -12.06 7.72
N GLN A 79 0.06 -11.71 6.44
CA GLN A 79 1.12 -11.81 5.44
C GLN A 79 1.04 -10.73 4.39
N ALA A 80 2.14 -10.02 4.22
CA ALA A 80 2.34 -9.06 3.14
C ALA A 80 2.62 -9.77 1.82
N PHE A 81 2.48 -9.04 0.72
CA PHE A 81 2.87 -9.53 -0.59
C PHE A 81 3.79 -8.51 -1.27
N VAL A 82 4.91 -8.99 -1.81
CA VAL A 82 5.91 -8.15 -2.45
C VAL A 82 6.29 -8.76 -3.80
N SER A 83 6.25 -7.94 -4.86
CA SER A 83 6.79 -8.30 -6.16
C SER A 83 7.55 -7.09 -6.72
N GLU A 84 8.84 -7.24 -6.92
CA GLU A 84 9.68 -6.16 -7.45
C GLU A 84 9.58 -6.05 -8.96
N ASN A 85 9.19 -7.14 -9.62
CA ASN A 85 9.03 -7.19 -11.06
C ASN A 85 7.98 -8.23 -11.40
N VAL A 86 6.74 -7.77 -11.61
CA VAL A 86 5.60 -8.64 -11.87
C VAL A 86 5.78 -9.45 -13.15
N LEU A 87 6.38 -8.85 -14.18
CA LEU A 87 6.59 -9.53 -15.46
C LEU A 87 7.51 -10.75 -15.32
N ASP A 88 8.44 -10.72 -14.36
CA ASP A 88 9.37 -11.82 -14.11
C ASP A 88 8.96 -12.69 -12.93
N ASP A 89 7.81 -12.42 -12.31
CA ASP A 89 7.36 -13.13 -11.11
C ASP A 89 6.55 -14.35 -11.50
N PRO A 90 7.05 -15.57 -11.24
CA PRO A 90 6.32 -16.79 -11.63
C PRO A 90 4.99 -16.96 -10.92
N ARG A 91 4.79 -16.30 -9.78
CA ARG A 91 3.51 -16.37 -9.05
C ARG A 91 2.40 -15.62 -9.79
N LEU A 92 2.75 -14.73 -10.74
CA LEU A 92 1.83 -13.77 -11.34
C LEU A 92 1.70 -13.96 -12.88
N VAL A 93 2.11 -15.12 -13.41
CA VAL A 93 2.13 -15.37 -14.85
C VAL A 93 0.76 -15.12 -15.50
N ASP A 94 -0.32 -15.52 -14.81
CA ASP A 94 -1.68 -15.39 -15.35
C ASP A 94 -2.49 -14.30 -14.66
N HIS A 95 -1.83 -13.43 -13.88
CA HIS A 95 -2.56 -12.41 -13.13
C HIS A 95 -3.01 -11.26 -14.04
N PHE A 96 -4.22 -10.74 -13.75
CA PHE A 96 -4.82 -9.62 -14.50
C PHE A 96 -3.90 -8.39 -14.54
N GLN A 97 -3.17 -8.10 -13.45
CA GLN A 97 -2.31 -6.93 -13.37
C GLN A 97 -1.00 -7.07 -14.12
N ARG A 98 -0.67 -8.27 -14.61
CA ARG A 98 0.56 -8.47 -15.36
C ARG A 98 0.56 -7.57 -16.61
N GLY A 99 1.59 -6.75 -16.73
CA GLY A 99 1.68 -5.76 -17.81
C GLY A 99 1.05 -4.41 -17.48
N LEU A 100 0.31 -4.30 -16.37
CA LEU A 100 -0.31 -3.05 -15.92
C LEU A 100 0.42 -2.49 -14.71
N THR A 101 0.58 -3.31 -13.67
CA THR A 101 1.34 -2.97 -12.47
C THR A 101 2.56 -3.87 -12.44
N ASN A 102 3.77 -3.29 -12.46
CA ASN A 102 4.97 -4.11 -12.54
C ASN A 102 5.78 -4.14 -11.24
N ALA A 103 5.42 -3.33 -10.25
CA ALA A 103 5.98 -3.41 -8.90
C ALA A 103 4.88 -3.23 -7.89
N TYR A 104 4.89 -4.03 -6.84
CA TYR A 104 3.87 -3.99 -5.80
C TYR A 104 4.47 -4.38 -4.45
N VAL A 105 4.17 -3.57 -3.45
CA VAL A 105 4.43 -3.91 -2.04
C VAL A 105 3.13 -3.64 -1.31
N GLY A 106 2.53 -4.67 -0.71
CA GLY A 106 1.31 -4.53 0.07
C GLY A 106 1.49 -5.10 1.46
N VAL A 107 1.19 -4.30 2.48
CA VAL A 107 1.18 -4.76 3.87
C VAL A 107 -0.25 -4.75 4.37
N PRO A 108 -0.63 -5.69 5.26
CA PRO A 108 -2.01 -5.76 5.73
C PRO A 108 -2.34 -4.61 6.68
N LEU A 109 -3.55 -4.10 6.52
CA LEU A 109 -4.21 -3.25 7.51
C LEU A 109 -5.18 -4.16 8.24
N SER A 110 -4.79 -4.62 9.41
CA SER A 110 -5.51 -5.68 10.11
C SER A 110 -5.81 -5.28 11.55
N ARG A 111 -7.07 -5.49 11.96
CA ARG A 111 -7.52 -5.24 13.33
C ARG A 111 -7.39 -6.47 14.22
N GLY A 112 -6.80 -7.53 13.70
CA GLY A 112 -6.60 -8.80 14.39
C GLY A 112 -6.36 -9.91 13.38
N PRO A 113 -6.05 -11.15 13.85
CA PRO A 113 -5.64 -12.25 12.95
C PRO A 113 -6.67 -12.62 11.89
N ARG A 114 -7.96 -12.28 12.12
CA ARG A 114 -9.05 -12.61 11.21
C ARG A 114 -9.82 -11.38 10.75
N HIS A 115 -9.26 -10.19 10.92
CA HIS A 115 -9.95 -8.94 10.63
C HIS A 115 -9.13 -8.09 9.68
N LEU A 116 -8.95 -8.57 8.46
CA LEU A 116 -8.27 -7.80 7.42
C LEU A 116 -9.19 -6.68 6.94
N TYR A 117 -8.82 -5.44 7.26
CA TYR A 117 -9.50 -4.27 6.71
C TYR A 117 -9.18 -4.11 5.23
N GLY A 118 -7.92 -4.24 4.87
CA GLY A 118 -7.44 -4.05 3.52
C GLY A 118 -5.92 -3.96 3.49
N THR A 119 -5.41 -3.13 2.60
CA THR A 119 -3.97 -3.04 2.36
C THR A 119 -3.47 -1.61 2.30
N LEU A 120 -2.23 -1.42 2.76
CA LEU A 120 -1.43 -0.24 2.47
C LEU A 120 -0.39 -0.69 1.46
N CYS A 121 -0.34 -0.03 0.28
CA CYS A 121 0.52 -0.51 -0.79
C CYS A 121 1.28 0.60 -1.51
N GLN A 122 2.43 0.19 -2.07
CA GLN A 122 3.23 0.97 -3.00
C GLN A 122 3.19 0.25 -4.34
N MET A 123 2.94 0.98 -5.43
CA MET A 123 2.78 0.38 -6.76
C MET A 123 3.44 1.22 -7.82
N ASP A 124 3.90 0.55 -8.89
CA ASP A 124 4.50 1.24 -10.04
C ASP A 124 4.28 0.43 -11.32
N PRO A 125 4.01 1.10 -12.47
CA PRO A 125 3.97 0.41 -13.77
C PRO A 125 5.32 -0.16 -14.17
N GLN A 126 6.40 0.32 -13.57
CA GLN A 126 7.76 -0.17 -13.82
C GLN A 126 8.27 -0.95 -12.62
N ALA A 127 9.25 -1.82 -12.85
CA ALA A 127 9.88 -2.58 -11.77
C ALA A 127 10.55 -1.62 -10.79
N GLN A 128 10.34 -1.86 -9.50
CA GLN A 128 10.93 -1.07 -8.41
C GLN A 128 11.23 -1.98 -7.24
N LYS A 129 12.26 -1.61 -6.48
CA LYS A 129 12.61 -2.32 -5.26
C LYS A 129 12.50 -1.38 -4.06
N LEU A 130 11.73 -1.80 -3.06
CA LEU A 130 11.66 -1.10 -1.78
C LEU A 130 12.74 -1.65 -0.86
N SER A 131 13.51 -0.75 -0.21
CA SER A 131 14.52 -1.19 0.74
C SER A 131 13.88 -1.89 1.94
N ASP A 132 14.64 -2.76 2.60
CA ASP A 132 14.16 -3.47 3.77
C ASP A 132 13.74 -2.52 4.89
N SER A 133 14.46 -1.42 5.07
CA SER A 133 14.13 -0.44 6.11
C SER A 133 12.80 0.26 5.82
N GLU A 134 12.53 0.58 4.56
CA GLU A 134 11.27 1.21 4.18
C GLU A 134 10.11 0.21 4.22
N TYR A 135 10.35 -1.05 3.89
CA TYR A 135 9.35 -2.09 4.05
C TYR A 135 8.93 -2.22 5.54
N ARG A 136 9.92 -2.25 6.44
CA ARG A 136 9.63 -2.32 7.89
C ARG A 136 8.89 -1.07 8.36
N PHE A 137 9.23 0.09 7.80
CA PHE A 137 8.52 1.32 8.14
C PHE A 137 7.05 1.22 7.76
N LEU A 138 6.73 0.67 6.57
CA LEU A 138 5.34 0.44 6.18
C LEU A 138 4.62 -0.45 7.20
N GLU A 139 5.26 -1.52 7.64
CA GLU A 139 4.67 -2.41 8.62
C GLU A 139 4.41 -1.72 9.95
N MET A 140 5.32 -0.83 10.35
CA MET A 140 5.19 -0.10 11.61
C MET A 140 4.07 0.92 11.59
N VAL A 141 3.85 1.59 10.44
CA VAL A 141 2.84 2.65 10.38
C VAL A 141 1.44 2.12 10.04
N ALA A 142 1.32 0.91 9.50
CA ALA A 142 0.03 0.34 9.13
C ALA A 142 -0.99 0.37 10.29
N PRO A 143 -0.65 -0.07 11.51
CA PRO A 143 -1.60 0.03 12.62
C PRO A 143 -2.01 1.45 12.96
N LEU A 144 -1.13 2.42 12.74
CA LEU A 144 -1.43 3.83 13.03
C LEU A 144 -2.48 4.38 12.07
N LEU A 145 -2.45 3.92 10.81
CA LEU A 145 -3.44 4.32 9.82
C LEU A 145 -4.83 3.79 10.15
N LEU A 146 -4.91 2.59 10.72
CA LEU A 146 -6.21 1.98 11.03
C LEU A 146 -7.09 2.86 11.91
N ASP A 147 -6.49 3.66 12.80
CA ASP A 147 -7.25 4.55 13.68
C ASP A 147 -7.95 5.68 12.91
N TYR A 148 -7.56 5.91 11.66
CA TYR A 148 -8.11 6.95 10.79
C TYR A 148 -9.00 6.38 9.69
N LEU A 149 -9.27 5.07 9.71
CA LEU A 149 -10.04 4.38 8.69
C LEU A 149 -11.36 3.84 9.27
N ASP A 150 -12.37 3.74 8.42
CA ASP A 150 -13.71 3.27 8.83
C ASP A 150 -13.76 1.78 9.10
#